data_d588a52ae70b2efe2232eb83afc389a4
#
_entry.id   d588a52ae70b2efe2232eb83afc389a4
#
_cell.length_a   1.000
_cell.length_b   1.000
_cell.length_c   1.000
_cell.angle_alpha   90.00
_cell.angle_beta   90.00
_cell.angle_gamma   90.00
#
_symmetry.space_group_name_H-M   'P 1'
#
loop_
_entity.id
_entity.type
_entity.pdbx_description
1 polymer ?
#
loop_
_entity_poly.entity_id
_entity_poly.type
_entity_poly.pdbx_seq_one_letter_code
_entity_poly.pdbx_strand_id
1 'polypeptide(L)'
;MSYSEKVVDVICQHTRDFKIIPMRVRIQDEDGEFHTYNIKSYKDISPSGTYQMPNGIHVTRGMWTFECKIMVFDSIKRISLFYNPSDNKWVVR
;
A
#
# COMPACT_ATOMS: atom_id res chain seq x y z
N MET A 1 -13.41 -17.96 9.86
CA MET A 1 -12.00 -17.66 9.89
C MET A 1 -11.70 -16.26 9.41
N SER A 2 -10.92 -15.60 10.14
CA SER A 2 -10.53 -14.27 9.77
C SER A 2 -9.15 -14.32 9.16
N TYR A 3 -8.96 -13.60 8.09
CA TYR A 3 -7.61 -13.29 7.71
C TYR A 3 -7.22 -12.00 8.40
N SER A 4 -5.96 -11.93 8.71
CA SER A 4 -5.47 -10.79 9.44
C SER A 4 -4.99 -9.73 8.50
N GLU A 5 -5.64 -8.60 8.60
CA GLU A 5 -5.09 -7.38 8.07
C GLU A 5 -4.26 -6.76 9.18
N LYS A 6 -3.06 -6.35 8.83
CA LYS A 6 -2.18 -5.68 9.78
C LYS A 6 -1.96 -4.26 9.36
N VAL A 7 -2.10 -3.35 10.31
CA VAL A 7 -1.70 -1.97 10.10
C VAL A 7 -0.18 -1.91 10.10
N VAL A 8 0.37 -1.28 9.08
CA VAL A 8 1.82 -1.19 8.90
C VAL A 8 2.22 0.23 8.61
N ASP A 9 3.50 0.51 8.73
CA ASP A 9 4.06 1.78 8.32
C ASP A 9 4.70 1.61 6.95
N VAL A 10 4.45 2.56 6.08
CA VAL A 10 5.03 2.55 4.73
C VAL A 10 5.72 3.87 4.48
N ILE A 11 6.95 3.80 4.02
CA ILE A 11 7.64 4.96 3.49
C ILE A 11 7.33 5.01 2.02
N CYS A 12 6.73 6.08 1.59
CA CYS A 12 6.34 6.24 0.20
C CYS A 12 6.76 7.60 -0.34
N GLN A 13 6.83 7.69 -1.64
CA GLN A 13 7.10 8.93 -2.34
C GLN A 13 5.80 9.43 -2.97
N HIS A 14 5.51 10.70 -2.80
CA HIS A 14 4.42 11.37 -3.48
C HIS A 14 4.98 12.15 -4.66
N THR A 15 4.48 11.88 -5.84
CA THR A 15 4.95 12.55 -7.04
C THR A 15 4.11 13.79 -7.32
N ARG A 16 4.61 14.64 -8.23
CA ARG A 16 3.90 15.85 -8.61
C ARG A 16 2.57 15.58 -9.30
N ASP A 17 2.45 14.45 -9.96
CA ASP A 17 1.22 14.04 -10.64
C ASP A 17 0.31 13.20 -9.75
N PHE A 18 0.46 13.37 -8.43
CA PHE A 18 -0.39 12.77 -7.40
C PHE A 18 -0.37 11.25 -7.38
N LYS A 19 0.77 10.67 -7.73
CA LYS A 19 0.98 9.25 -7.60
C LYS A 19 1.68 8.94 -6.30
N ILE A 20 1.43 7.76 -5.79
CA ILE A 20 2.06 7.26 -4.58
C ILE A 20 2.93 6.08 -4.96
N ILE A 21 4.19 6.13 -4.56
CA ILE A 21 5.16 5.07 -4.84
C ILE A 21 5.59 4.48 -3.50
N PRO A 22 5.15 3.25 -3.17
CA PRO A 22 5.60 2.62 -1.93
C PRO A 22 7.05 2.17 -2.06
N MET A 23 7.88 2.50 -1.09
CA MET A 23 9.31 2.25 -1.14
C MET A 23 9.77 1.26 -0.10
N ARG A 24 9.26 1.35 1.11
CA ARG A 24 9.61 0.47 2.22
C ARG A 24 8.38 0.22 3.05
N VAL A 25 8.29 -0.98 3.61
CA VAL A 25 7.22 -1.33 4.52
C VAL A 25 7.81 -1.85 5.81
N ARG A 26 7.26 -1.41 6.93
CA ARG A 26 7.64 -1.91 8.24
C ARG A 26 6.49 -2.70 8.80
N ILE A 27 6.74 -3.96 9.08
CA ILE A 27 5.73 -4.92 9.53
C ILE A 27 6.13 -5.43 10.90
N GLN A 28 5.18 -5.46 11.82
CA GLN A 28 5.37 -6.04 13.13
C GLN A 28 5.10 -7.54 13.05
N ASP A 29 6.02 -8.34 13.56
CA ASP A 29 5.83 -9.79 13.58
C ASP A 29 5.03 -10.22 14.82
N GLU A 30 4.87 -11.53 14.97
CA GLU A 30 4.09 -12.08 16.07
C GLU A 30 4.73 -11.84 17.44
N ASP A 31 6.02 -11.64 17.47
CA ASP A 31 6.77 -11.37 18.70
C ASP A 31 6.77 -9.89 19.06
N GLY A 32 6.13 -9.07 18.27
CA GLY A 32 6.09 -7.65 18.50
C GLY A 32 7.27 -6.88 17.91
N GLU A 33 8.16 -7.55 17.23
CA GLU A 33 9.32 -6.91 16.61
C GLU A 33 8.97 -6.35 15.25
N PHE A 34 9.55 -5.19 14.95
CA PHE A 34 9.33 -4.55 13.65
C PHE A 34 10.45 -4.92 12.69
N HIS A 35 10.06 -5.27 11.48
CA HIS A 35 10.99 -5.58 10.39
C HIS A 35 10.69 -4.65 9.22
N THR A 36 11.73 -4.04 8.69
CA THR A 36 11.61 -3.15 7.55
C THR A 36 12.08 -3.88 6.30
N TYR A 37 11.24 -3.86 5.27
CA TYR A 37 11.54 -4.51 4.01
C TYR A 37 11.52 -3.48 2.89
N ASN A 38 12.53 -3.53 2.04
CA ASN A 38 12.53 -2.73 0.82
C ASN A 38 11.55 -3.34 -0.17
N ILE A 39 10.77 -2.49 -0.80
CA ILE A 39 9.86 -2.93 -1.84
C ILE A 39 10.65 -3.00 -3.13
N LYS A 40 10.79 -4.21 -3.66
CA LYS A 40 11.58 -4.46 -4.87
C LYS A 40 10.85 -4.04 -6.12
N SER A 41 9.56 -4.26 -6.14
CA SER A 41 8.71 -3.82 -7.24
C SER A 41 7.30 -3.62 -6.72
N TYR A 42 6.55 -2.82 -7.42
CA TYR A 42 5.16 -2.57 -7.07
C TYR A 42 4.34 -2.42 -8.34
N LYS A 43 3.07 -2.70 -8.21
CA LYS A 43 2.10 -2.47 -9.26
C LYS A 43 0.87 -1.85 -8.63
N ASP A 44 0.47 -0.71 -9.14
CA ASP A 44 -0.77 -0.06 -8.71
C ASP A 44 -1.93 -0.77 -9.40
N ILE A 45 -2.70 -1.48 -8.60
CA ILE A 45 -3.89 -2.19 -9.08
C ILE A 45 -5.17 -1.57 -8.53
N SER A 46 -5.09 -0.33 -8.12
CA SER A 46 -6.25 0.39 -7.63
C SER A 46 -7.32 0.42 -8.71
N PRO A 47 -8.57 0.15 -8.36
CA PRO A 47 -9.65 0.31 -9.32
C PRO A 47 -9.66 1.76 -9.76
N SER A 48 -9.85 2.02 -11.05
CA SER A 48 -9.77 3.36 -11.65
C SER A 48 -9.84 4.42 -10.57
N GLY A 49 -8.70 4.83 -10.06
CA GLY A 49 -8.62 5.55 -8.82
C GLY A 49 -9.43 6.83 -8.77
N THR A 50 -9.67 7.39 -9.92
CA THR A 50 -10.46 8.60 -10.06
C THR A 50 -11.42 8.42 -11.19
N TYR A 51 -12.63 8.81 -11.00
CA TYR A 51 -13.56 8.93 -12.12
C TYR A 51 -14.21 10.30 -12.07
N GLN A 52 -14.60 10.76 -13.23
CA GLN A 52 -15.16 12.09 -13.37
C GLN A 52 -16.67 12.03 -13.27
N MET A 53 -17.21 12.83 -12.37
CA MET A 53 -18.64 12.99 -12.26
C MET A 53 -19.17 13.81 -13.41
N PRO A 54 -20.47 13.69 -13.72
CA PRO A 54 -21.05 14.48 -14.82
C PRO A 54 -20.88 16.00 -14.68
N ASN A 55 -20.72 16.47 -13.47
CA ASN A 55 -20.51 17.90 -13.21
C ASN A 55 -19.05 18.32 -13.31
N GLY A 56 -18.17 17.43 -13.76
CA GLY A 56 -16.76 17.73 -13.89
C GLY A 56 -15.94 17.52 -12.63
N ILE A 57 -16.55 17.13 -11.54
CA ILE A 57 -15.83 16.89 -10.29
C ILE A 57 -15.16 15.51 -10.38
N HIS A 58 -13.88 15.47 -10.00
CA HIS A 58 -13.15 14.22 -9.90
C HIS A 58 -13.36 13.64 -8.52
N VAL A 59 -13.83 12.40 -8.48
CA VAL A 59 -14.01 11.67 -7.23
C VAL A 59 -12.89 10.66 -7.12
N THR A 60 -12.06 10.83 -6.11
CA THR A 60 -10.99 9.90 -5.83
C THR A 60 -11.55 8.78 -4.96
N ARG A 61 -11.30 7.57 -5.36
CA ARG A 61 -11.63 6.43 -4.52
C ARG A 61 -10.83 6.48 -3.25
N GLY A 62 -11.41 6.02 -2.16
CA GLY A 62 -10.78 6.10 -0.86
C GLY A 62 -9.58 5.20 -0.68
N MET A 63 -9.42 4.17 -1.51
CA MET A 63 -8.38 3.18 -1.28
C MET A 63 -7.44 3.07 -2.47
N TRP A 64 -6.16 3.09 -2.15
CA TRP A 64 -5.12 2.72 -3.11
C TRP A 64 -4.72 1.28 -2.84
N THR A 65 -4.53 0.50 -3.88
CA THR A 65 -4.15 -0.90 -3.77
C THR A 65 -2.90 -1.14 -4.57
N PHE A 66 -1.90 -1.70 -3.92
CA PHE A 66 -0.63 -2.01 -4.56
C PHE A 66 -0.30 -3.47 -4.35
N GLU A 67 0.12 -4.13 -5.42
CA GLU A 67 0.71 -5.45 -5.34
C GLU A 67 2.21 -5.27 -5.34
N CYS A 68 2.86 -5.70 -4.28
CA CYS A 68 4.28 -5.42 -4.07
C CYS A 68 5.05 -6.72 -3.91
N LYS A 69 6.33 -6.65 -4.24
CA LYS A 69 7.27 -7.73 -3.96
C LYS A 69 8.32 -7.21 -3.01
N ILE A 70 8.54 -7.97 -1.95
CA ILE A 70 9.56 -7.66 -0.96
C ILE A 70 10.51 -8.83 -0.82
N MET A 71 11.72 -8.54 -0.37
CA MET A 71 12.69 -9.58 -0.08
C MET A 71 12.61 -9.92 1.40
N VAL A 72 12.29 -11.17 1.72
CA VAL A 72 12.25 -11.66 3.09
C VAL A 72 13.27 -12.77 3.19
N PHE A 73 14.35 -12.51 3.93
CA PHE A 73 15.53 -13.37 3.92
C PHE A 73 16.03 -13.49 2.48
N ASP A 74 16.09 -14.67 1.92
CA ASP A 74 16.57 -14.87 0.56
C ASP A 74 15.42 -15.14 -0.42
N SER A 75 14.19 -14.87 0.00
CA SER A 75 13.02 -15.18 -0.80
C SER A 75 12.23 -13.92 -1.11
N ILE A 76 11.71 -13.87 -2.32
CA ILE A 76 10.80 -12.78 -2.71
C ILE A 76 9.40 -13.20 -2.31
N LYS A 77 8.74 -12.32 -1.55
CA LYS A 77 7.34 -12.52 -1.18
C LYS A 77 6.48 -11.46 -1.81
N ARG A 78 5.30 -11.88 -2.20
CA ARG A 78 4.29 -10.98 -2.73
C ARG A 78 3.35 -10.58 -1.60
N ILE A 79 3.13 -9.28 -1.46
CA ILE A 79 2.20 -8.74 -0.48
C ILE A 79 1.29 -7.74 -1.17
N SER A 80 0.13 -7.53 -0.57
CA SER A 80 -0.79 -6.50 -1.01
C SER A 80 -0.84 -5.40 0.02
N LEU A 81 -0.65 -4.17 -0.43
CA LEU A 81 -0.72 -2.99 0.43
C LEU A 81 -1.96 -2.18 0.07
N PHE A 82 -2.67 -1.75 1.08
CA PHE A 82 -3.86 -0.93 0.92
C PHE A 82 -3.64 0.37 1.69
N TYR A 83 -3.87 1.47 1.03
CA TYR A 83 -3.72 2.78 1.64
C TYR A 83 -5.04 3.52 1.61
N ASN A 84 -5.47 3.99 2.78
CA ASN A 84 -6.65 4.83 2.91
C ASN A 84 -6.20 6.25 3.25
N PRO A 85 -6.28 7.18 2.30
CA PRO A 85 -5.84 8.55 2.56
C PRO A 85 -6.69 9.27 3.60
N SER A 86 -7.94 8.87 3.78
CA SER A 86 -8.79 9.49 4.80
C SER A 86 -8.26 9.27 6.20
N ASP A 87 -7.73 8.08 6.46
CA ASP A 87 -7.17 7.72 7.76
C ASP A 87 -5.66 7.81 7.80
N ASN A 88 -5.05 8.07 6.66
CA ASN A 88 -3.60 8.02 6.51
C ASN A 88 -3.05 6.69 7.05
N LYS A 89 -3.68 5.61 6.63
CA LYS A 89 -3.41 4.30 7.20
C LYS A 89 -3.07 3.31 6.09
N TRP A 90 -2.02 2.53 6.32
CA TRP A 90 -1.60 1.45 5.44
C TRP A 90 -1.90 0.12 6.09
N VAL A 91 -2.37 -0.81 5.29
CA VAL A 91 -2.70 -2.16 5.74
C VAL A 91 -2.06 -3.15 4.77
N VAL A 92 -1.53 -4.22 5.31
CA VAL A 92 -0.97 -5.31 4.52
C VAL A 92 -1.85 -6.55 4.65
N ARG A 93 -1.98 -7.25 3.57
CA ARG A 93 -2.62 -8.57 3.54
C ARG A 93 -1.68 -9.61 2.99
#